data_0fa635c079d93ca4d03e94740b83d3c2
#
_entry.id   0fa635c079d93ca4d03e94740b83d3c2
#
_cell.length_a   1.000
_cell.length_b   1.000
_cell.length_c   1.000
_cell.angle_alpha   90.00
_cell.angle_beta   90.00
_cell.angle_gamma   90.00
#
_symmetry.space_group_name_H-M   'P 1'
#
loop_
_entity.id
_entity.type
_entity.pdbx_description
1 polymer ?
#
loop_
_entity_poly.entity_id
_entity_poly.type
_entity_poly.pdbx_seq_one_letter_code
_entity_poly.pdbx_strand_id
1 'polypeptide(L)'
;MVKFPNSLKPFFVDNEYLIRLGSIDDGGYVVPIQTVNSSKVLLSFGISDNWEFEKDFLKKTSAKLLAYDHTIDKEFWLSKFKKDLIKFIQLKIFKPKKLYKMFQYLDFLLFFKMKKNNKFYLKKIGKCQNCLSLNDIITNHIEEEKLFLK
;
A
#
# COMPACT_ATOMS: atom_id res chain seq x y z
N MET A 1 -31.29 -10.95 17.70
CA MET A 1 -30.87 -10.20 16.51
C MET A 1 -30.14 -8.95 16.98
N VAL A 2 -28.85 -8.83 16.76
CA VAL A 2 -28.07 -7.64 17.16
C VAL A 2 -28.42 -6.51 16.20
N LYS A 3 -28.98 -5.40 16.71
CA LYS A 3 -29.26 -4.20 15.89
C LYS A 3 -27.96 -3.39 15.78
N PHE A 4 -27.49 -3.18 14.57
CA PHE A 4 -26.38 -2.26 14.31
C PHE A 4 -26.79 -0.81 14.68
N PRO A 5 -25.88 -0.04 15.29
CA PRO A 5 -26.07 1.39 15.48
C PRO A 5 -26.37 2.10 14.15
N ASN A 6 -27.22 3.12 14.17
CA ASN A 6 -27.57 3.85 12.95
C ASN A 6 -26.34 4.46 12.25
N SER A 7 -25.33 4.86 13.02
CA SER A 7 -24.05 5.38 12.51
C SER A 7 -23.21 4.36 11.71
N LEU A 8 -23.50 3.06 11.86
CA LEU A 8 -22.80 1.97 11.14
C LEU A 8 -23.66 1.33 10.06
N LYS A 9 -24.88 1.84 9.82
CA LYS A 9 -25.70 1.34 8.73
C LYS A 9 -25.06 1.65 7.38
N PRO A 10 -24.90 0.65 6.51
CA PRO A 10 -24.42 0.89 5.15
C PRO A 10 -25.41 1.79 4.41
N PHE A 11 -24.91 2.70 3.61
CA PHE A 11 -25.69 3.49 2.67
C PHE A 11 -25.29 3.10 1.24
N PHE A 12 -26.22 3.25 0.34
CA PHE A 12 -26.00 2.94 -1.07
C PHE A 12 -25.14 4.03 -1.71
N VAL A 13 -24.16 3.59 -2.51
CA VAL A 13 -23.34 4.47 -3.35
C VAL A 13 -23.36 3.91 -4.76
N ASP A 14 -23.71 4.73 -5.74
CA ASP A 14 -23.72 4.30 -7.14
C ASP A 14 -22.32 3.91 -7.61
N ASN A 15 -22.25 2.84 -8.39
CA ASN A 15 -20.99 2.29 -8.90
C ASN A 15 -20.20 3.29 -9.75
N GLU A 16 -20.87 4.25 -10.39
CA GLU A 16 -20.23 5.31 -11.18
C GLU A 16 -19.31 6.24 -10.36
N TYR A 17 -19.57 6.36 -9.04
CA TYR A 17 -18.74 7.14 -8.12
C TYR A 17 -17.61 6.32 -7.48
N LEU A 18 -17.52 5.05 -7.80
CA LEU A 18 -16.56 4.13 -7.23
C LEU A 18 -15.53 3.67 -8.25
N ILE A 19 -14.33 3.43 -7.77
CA ILE A 19 -13.25 2.82 -8.57
C ILE A 19 -12.54 1.77 -7.75
N ARG A 20 -12.18 0.65 -8.41
CA ARG A 20 -11.29 -0.34 -7.83
C ARG A 20 -9.85 0.01 -8.17
N LEU A 21 -8.98 0.05 -7.15
CA LEU A 21 -7.53 0.24 -7.26
C LEU A 21 -6.82 -0.95 -6.62
N GLY A 22 -5.66 -1.33 -7.17
CA GLY A 22 -4.88 -2.47 -6.71
C GLY A 22 -5.29 -3.80 -7.33
N SER A 23 -4.74 -4.88 -6.80
CA SER A 23 -4.91 -6.23 -7.34
C SER A 23 -6.37 -6.72 -7.30
N ILE A 24 -6.68 -7.68 -8.17
CA ILE A 24 -8.01 -8.31 -8.20
C ILE A 24 -8.22 -9.19 -6.96
N ASP A 25 -7.14 -9.84 -6.50
CA ASP A 25 -7.15 -10.73 -5.35
C ASP A 25 -7.02 -9.97 -4.04
N ASP A 26 -5.87 -10.06 -3.38
CA ASP A 26 -5.56 -9.36 -2.14
C ASP A 26 -4.88 -8.01 -2.41
N GLY A 27 -5.20 -6.99 -1.60
CA GLY A 27 -4.63 -5.64 -1.70
C GLY A 27 -5.32 -4.73 -2.71
N GLY A 28 -6.52 -5.09 -3.21
CA GLY A 28 -7.36 -4.22 -4.02
C GLY A 28 -8.56 -3.68 -3.22
N TYR A 29 -8.83 -2.37 -3.37
CA TYR A 29 -9.89 -1.67 -2.64
C TYR A 29 -10.79 -0.91 -3.59
N VAL A 30 -12.09 -0.88 -3.27
CA VAL A 30 -13.08 -0.04 -3.94
C VAL A 30 -13.19 1.26 -3.16
N VAL A 31 -12.95 2.37 -3.83
CA VAL A 31 -12.84 3.69 -3.21
C VAL A 31 -13.58 4.75 -4.03
N PRO A 32 -14.03 5.86 -3.41
CA PRO A 32 -14.69 6.94 -4.14
C PRO A 32 -13.72 7.65 -5.09
N ILE A 33 -14.11 7.81 -6.35
CA ILE A 33 -13.31 8.48 -7.40
C ILE A 33 -12.96 9.91 -7.00
N GLN A 34 -13.93 10.65 -6.46
CA GLN A 34 -13.74 12.04 -6.05
C GLN A 34 -12.70 12.17 -4.94
N THR A 35 -12.72 11.26 -3.96
CA THR A 35 -11.72 11.24 -2.88
C THR A 35 -10.33 10.99 -3.44
N VAL A 36 -10.18 10.02 -4.35
CA VAL A 36 -8.90 9.76 -5.02
C VAL A 36 -8.41 11.02 -5.74
N ASN A 37 -9.22 11.57 -6.63
CA ASN A 37 -8.83 12.70 -7.49
C ASN A 37 -8.51 14.00 -6.72
N SER A 38 -9.14 14.19 -5.56
CA SER A 38 -8.90 15.39 -4.73
C SER A 38 -7.71 15.26 -3.78
N SER A 39 -7.17 14.05 -3.60
CA SER A 39 -6.11 13.78 -2.63
C SER A 39 -4.76 14.31 -3.10
N LYS A 40 -4.01 14.93 -2.18
CA LYS A 40 -2.64 15.43 -2.37
C LYS A 40 -1.60 14.54 -1.71
N VAL A 41 -2.00 13.79 -0.70
CA VAL A 41 -1.16 12.85 0.03
C VAL A 41 -1.88 11.51 0.14
N LEU A 42 -1.20 10.43 -0.21
CA LEU A 42 -1.57 9.06 0.12
C LEU A 42 -0.73 8.59 1.30
N LEU A 43 -1.38 8.34 2.43
CA LEU A 43 -0.78 7.74 3.61
C LEU A 43 -1.15 6.26 3.65
N SER A 44 -0.18 5.38 3.47
CA SER A 44 -0.41 3.93 3.35
C SER A 44 0.31 3.16 4.45
N PHE A 45 -0.41 2.24 5.08
CA PHE A 45 0.10 1.37 6.15
C PHE A 45 0.02 -0.10 5.78
N GLY A 46 1.05 -0.87 6.19
CA GLY A 46 1.04 -2.32 6.01
C GLY A 46 1.02 -2.75 4.54
N ILE A 47 1.90 -2.17 3.73
CA ILE A 47 1.95 -2.47 2.28
C ILE A 47 2.46 -3.89 1.98
N SER A 48 3.19 -4.51 2.91
CA SER A 48 3.81 -5.83 2.75
C SER A 48 4.55 -5.95 1.40
N ASP A 49 4.33 -7.02 0.66
CA ASP A 49 4.93 -7.23 -0.66
C ASP A 49 3.98 -6.88 -1.82
N ASN A 50 2.93 -6.09 -1.55
CA ASN A 50 1.96 -5.69 -2.56
C ASN A 50 1.63 -4.18 -2.47
N TRP A 51 2.10 -3.41 -3.43
CA TRP A 51 1.86 -1.96 -3.56
C TRP A 51 1.14 -1.60 -4.86
N GLU A 52 0.35 -2.53 -5.40
CA GLU A 52 -0.43 -2.28 -6.61
C GLU A 52 -1.49 -1.19 -6.41
N PHE A 53 -2.09 -1.12 -5.20
CA PHE A 53 -3.01 -0.04 -4.86
C PHE A 53 -2.33 1.32 -4.96
N GLU A 54 -1.15 1.48 -4.36
CA GLU A 54 -0.36 2.71 -4.38
C GLU A 54 0.03 3.09 -5.82
N LYS A 55 0.43 2.10 -6.63
CA LYS A 55 0.73 2.33 -8.05
C LYS A 55 -0.48 2.85 -8.81
N ASP A 56 -1.64 2.23 -8.64
CA ASP A 56 -2.86 2.62 -9.34
C ASP A 56 -3.39 3.96 -8.86
N PHE A 57 -3.30 4.24 -7.56
CA PHE A 57 -3.64 5.54 -6.99
C PHE A 57 -2.79 6.66 -7.61
N LEU A 58 -1.47 6.47 -7.67
CA LEU A 58 -0.53 7.45 -8.20
C LEU A 58 -0.56 7.59 -9.73
N LYS A 59 -1.13 6.64 -10.47
CA LYS A 59 -1.45 6.81 -11.90
C LYS A 59 -2.58 7.81 -12.13
N LYS A 60 -3.47 7.97 -11.15
CA LYS A 60 -4.64 8.85 -11.26
C LYS A 60 -4.42 10.21 -10.60
N THR A 61 -3.40 10.33 -9.77
CA THR A 61 -3.15 11.53 -8.98
C THR A 61 -1.68 11.94 -9.04
N SER A 62 -1.40 13.20 -8.76
CA SER A 62 -0.04 13.69 -8.48
C SER A 62 0.29 13.68 -6.99
N ALA A 63 -0.41 12.87 -6.20
CA ALA A 63 -0.26 12.83 -4.76
C ALA A 63 1.13 12.36 -4.34
N LYS A 64 1.59 12.86 -3.20
CA LYS A 64 2.78 12.37 -2.50
C LYS A 64 2.43 11.08 -1.76
N LEU A 65 3.25 10.05 -1.87
CA LEU A 65 3.08 8.80 -1.14
C LEU A 65 3.98 8.75 0.10
N LEU A 66 3.37 8.48 1.25
CA LEU A 66 4.04 8.18 2.51
C LEU A 66 3.62 6.77 2.95
N ALA A 67 4.47 5.78 2.74
CA ALA A 67 4.20 4.38 3.06
C ALA A 67 4.98 3.94 4.30
N TYR A 68 4.31 3.27 5.22
CA TYR A 68 4.87 2.78 6.46
C TYR A 68 4.64 1.29 6.60
N ASP A 69 5.73 0.54 6.79
CA ASP A 69 5.67 -0.87 7.13
C ASP A 69 6.94 -1.26 7.90
N HIS A 70 6.79 -1.94 9.02
CA HIS A 70 7.91 -2.36 9.85
C HIS A 70 8.39 -3.76 9.53
N THR A 71 7.69 -4.49 8.66
CA THR A 71 7.98 -5.89 8.35
C THR A 71 8.84 -6.08 7.11
N ILE A 72 8.95 -5.05 6.25
CA ILE A 72 9.68 -5.13 4.97
C ILE A 72 11.12 -4.68 5.14
N ASP A 73 11.87 -5.38 5.95
CA ASP A 73 13.29 -5.15 6.18
C ASP A 73 14.19 -5.95 5.22
N LYS A 74 15.50 -5.92 5.46
CA LYS A 74 16.46 -6.68 4.67
C LYS A 74 16.27 -8.20 4.81
N GLU A 75 15.91 -8.66 6.00
CA GLU A 75 15.70 -10.08 6.29
C GLU A 75 14.46 -10.63 5.57
N PHE A 76 13.40 -9.82 5.54
CA PHE A 76 12.22 -10.12 4.74
C PHE A 76 12.58 -10.37 3.27
N TRP A 77 13.33 -9.45 2.64
CA TRP A 77 13.71 -9.58 1.23
C TRP A 77 14.63 -10.76 0.98
N LEU A 78 15.61 -11.02 1.85
CA LEU A 78 16.51 -12.17 1.75
C LEU A 78 15.73 -13.50 1.89
N SER A 79 14.84 -13.58 2.86
CA SER A 79 14.00 -14.77 3.07
C SER A 79 13.07 -15.01 1.88
N LYS A 80 12.45 -13.95 1.36
CA LYS A 80 11.59 -14.02 0.19
C LYS A 80 12.35 -14.48 -1.04
N PHE A 81 13.51 -13.89 -1.32
CA PHE A 81 14.36 -14.27 -2.44
C PHE A 81 14.78 -15.73 -2.38
N LYS A 82 15.24 -16.21 -1.20
CA LYS A 82 15.59 -17.62 -1.00
C LYS A 82 14.41 -18.55 -1.28
N LYS A 83 13.23 -18.23 -0.75
CA LYS A 83 12.02 -19.03 -0.97
C LYS A 83 11.61 -19.06 -2.45
N ASP A 84 11.69 -17.95 -3.13
CA ASP A 84 11.32 -17.85 -4.55
C ASP A 84 12.34 -18.56 -5.45
N LEU A 85 13.64 -18.49 -5.10
CA LEU A 85 14.70 -19.22 -5.79
C LEU A 85 14.54 -20.73 -5.65
N ILE A 86 14.27 -21.24 -4.44
CA ILE A 86 14.03 -22.67 -4.21
C ILE A 86 12.82 -23.15 -5.02
N LYS A 87 11.72 -22.38 -5.01
CA LYS A 87 10.53 -22.71 -5.81
C LYS A 87 10.81 -22.68 -7.31
N PHE A 88 11.66 -21.78 -7.77
CA PHE A 88 12.06 -21.71 -9.17
C PHE A 88 12.87 -22.94 -9.59
N ILE A 89 13.82 -23.39 -8.76
CA ILE A 89 14.64 -24.57 -9.02
C ILE A 89 13.80 -25.87 -8.99
N GLN A 90 12.89 -25.99 -8.01
CA GLN A 90 12.06 -27.18 -7.83
C GLN A 90 10.98 -27.36 -8.91
N LEU A 91 10.48 -26.25 -9.43
CA LEU A 91 9.43 -26.26 -10.43
C LEU A 91 10.04 -26.22 -11.83
N LYS A 92 10.48 -27.30 -12.40
CA LYS A 92 10.95 -27.45 -13.80
C LYS A 92 10.08 -26.76 -14.88
N ILE A 93 9.13 -25.91 -14.49
CA ILE A 93 8.17 -25.21 -15.36
C ILE A 93 8.41 -23.71 -15.26
N PHE A 94 8.88 -23.15 -16.35
CA PHE A 94 9.08 -21.71 -16.55
C PHE A 94 7.71 -20.99 -16.63
N LYS A 95 7.24 -20.42 -15.51
CA LYS A 95 6.05 -19.55 -15.50
C LYS A 95 6.49 -18.10 -15.36
N PRO A 96 6.20 -17.21 -16.35
CA PRO A 96 6.65 -15.81 -16.33
C PRO A 96 6.18 -15.02 -15.09
N LYS A 97 5.00 -15.32 -14.55
CA LYS A 97 4.51 -14.74 -13.28
C LYS A 97 5.42 -15.04 -12.08
N LYS A 98 6.19 -16.14 -12.09
CA LYS A 98 7.12 -16.50 -11.00
C LYS A 98 8.45 -15.78 -11.12
N LEU A 99 8.90 -15.52 -12.34
CA LEU A 99 10.09 -14.73 -12.59
C LEU A 99 9.91 -13.28 -12.10
N TYR A 100 8.73 -12.70 -12.31
CA TYR A 100 8.39 -11.37 -11.78
C TYR A 100 8.58 -11.26 -10.26
N LYS A 101 8.23 -12.29 -9.50
CA LYS A 101 8.39 -12.28 -8.03
C LYS A 101 9.87 -12.20 -7.59
N MET A 102 10.80 -12.74 -8.35
CA MET A 102 12.24 -12.63 -8.07
C MET A 102 12.73 -11.17 -8.24
N PHE A 103 12.12 -10.42 -9.15
CA PHE A 103 12.45 -9.01 -9.39
C PHE A 103 11.63 -8.02 -8.55
N GLN A 104 10.77 -8.53 -7.66
CA GLN A 104 9.88 -7.67 -6.86
C GLN A 104 10.65 -6.71 -5.95
N TYR A 105 11.84 -7.11 -5.46
CA TYR A 105 12.71 -6.21 -4.71
C TYR A 105 13.22 -5.03 -5.57
N LEU A 106 13.58 -5.29 -6.81
CA LEU A 106 13.98 -4.23 -7.74
C LEU A 106 12.81 -3.28 -8.02
N ASP A 107 11.61 -3.81 -8.24
CA ASP A 107 10.40 -3.00 -8.42
C ASP A 107 10.10 -2.14 -7.18
N PHE A 108 10.29 -2.69 -5.98
CA PHE A 108 10.20 -1.94 -4.72
C PHE A 108 11.20 -0.77 -4.68
N LEU A 109 12.46 -1.02 -5.00
CA LEU A 109 13.50 0.02 -5.02
C LEU A 109 13.18 1.11 -6.05
N LEU A 110 12.78 0.72 -7.25
CA LEU A 110 12.41 1.65 -8.32
C LEU A 110 11.20 2.50 -7.92
N PHE A 111 10.20 1.89 -7.29
CA PHE A 111 8.98 2.58 -6.92
C PHE A 111 9.14 3.53 -5.72
N PHE A 112 9.86 3.10 -4.67
CA PHE A 112 9.99 3.88 -3.45
C PHE A 112 11.27 4.72 -3.35
N LYS A 113 12.38 4.32 -3.94
CA LYS A 113 13.64 5.04 -3.82
C LYS A 113 13.94 5.96 -4.99
N MET A 114 13.53 5.62 -6.20
CA MET A 114 13.84 6.44 -7.37
C MET A 114 12.81 7.55 -7.63
N LYS A 115 11.58 7.41 -7.17
CA LYS A 115 10.54 8.45 -7.31
C LYS A 115 10.59 9.42 -6.15
N LYS A 116 10.89 10.68 -6.41
CA LYS A 116 11.03 11.76 -5.41
C LYS A 116 9.81 11.92 -4.49
N ASN A 117 8.61 11.68 -5.01
CA ASN A 117 7.36 11.87 -4.28
C ASN A 117 6.92 10.62 -3.49
N ASN A 118 7.61 9.48 -3.66
CA ASN A 118 7.29 8.25 -2.95
C ASN A 118 8.30 8.06 -1.82
N LYS A 119 7.81 8.00 -0.59
CA LYS A 119 8.66 7.75 0.58
C LYS A 119 8.21 6.49 1.30
N PHE A 120 9.16 5.64 1.61
CA PHE A 120 8.95 4.44 2.42
C PHE A 120 9.68 4.56 3.76
N TYR A 121 8.98 4.24 4.83
CA TYR A 121 9.49 4.28 6.20
C TYR A 121 9.36 2.90 6.85
N LEU A 122 10.51 2.33 7.23
CA LEU A 122 10.57 1.08 7.99
C LEU A 122 10.25 1.39 9.46
N LYS A 123 8.98 1.65 9.75
CA LYS A 123 8.51 2.07 11.07
C LYS A 123 7.19 1.41 11.42
N LYS A 124 7.04 1.04 12.69
CA LYS A 124 5.79 0.54 13.28
C LYS A 124 4.91 1.71 13.69
N ILE A 125 3.62 1.63 13.37
CA ILE A 125 2.62 2.63 13.75
C ILE A 125 1.78 2.07 14.90
N GLY A 126 1.54 2.88 15.93
CA GLY A 126 0.71 2.48 17.07
C GLY A 126 1.06 3.23 18.35
N LYS A 127 0.44 2.78 19.46
CA LYS A 127 0.67 3.31 20.81
C LYS A 127 1.66 2.42 21.56
N CYS A 128 2.91 2.33 21.13
CA CYS A 128 3.93 1.57 21.82
C CYS A 128 5.24 2.39 21.91
N GLN A 129 6.16 1.99 22.81
CA GLN A 129 7.32 2.78 23.20
C GLN A 129 8.23 3.18 22.03
N ASN A 130 8.31 2.35 20.97
CA ASN A 130 9.12 2.61 19.76
C ASN A 130 8.27 2.74 18.50
N CYS A 131 6.99 3.10 18.64
CA CYS A 131 6.08 3.29 17.54
C CYS A 131 5.92 4.77 17.21
N LEU A 132 5.66 5.06 15.93
CA LEU A 132 5.15 6.37 15.54
C LEU A 132 3.64 6.44 15.78
N SER A 133 3.15 7.53 16.33
CA SER A 133 1.71 7.78 16.37
C SER A 133 1.23 8.36 15.03
N LEU A 134 -0.06 8.19 14.74
CA LEU A 134 -0.66 8.82 13.57
C LEU A 134 -0.56 10.35 13.63
N ASN A 135 -0.71 10.93 14.83
CA ASN A 135 -0.60 12.37 15.02
C ASN A 135 0.80 12.87 14.66
N ASP A 136 1.86 12.17 15.08
CA ASP A 136 3.25 12.56 14.74
C ASP A 136 3.46 12.56 13.22
N ILE A 137 2.89 11.58 12.53
CA ILE A 137 2.99 11.49 11.07
C ILE A 137 2.27 12.66 10.41
N ILE A 138 1.05 12.96 10.84
CA ILE A 138 0.25 14.06 10.30
C ILE A 138 0.96 15.39 10.56
N THR A 139 1.38 15.65 11.78
CA THR A 139 2.03 16.92 12.15
C THR A 139 3.36 17.13 11.42
N ASN A 140 4.15 16.08 11.22
CA ASN A 140 5.50 16.23 10.66
C ASN A 140 5.55 16.18 9.13
N HIS A 141 4.49 15.67 8.46
CA HIS A 141 4.57 15.37 7.03
C HIS A 141 3.42 15.90 6.20
N ILE A 142 2.35 16.39 6.83
CA ILE A 142 1.12 16.78 6.16
C ILE A 142 0.72 18.19 6.61
N GLU A 143 1.04 19.17 5.78
CA GLU A 143 0.61 20.55 5.96
C GLU A 143 -0.74 20.73 5.26
N GLU A 144 -1.84 20.84 6.00
CA GLU A 144 -3.22 21.18 5.54
C GLU A 144 -3.66 20.59 4.17
N GLU A 145 -3.09 19.47 3.76
CA GLU A 145 -3.38 18.84 2.47
C GLU A 145 -4.51 17.81 2.59
N LYS A 146 -5.24 17.62 1.48
CA LYS A 146 -6.24 16.56 1.39
C LYS A 146 -5.57 15.18 1.42
N LEU A 147 -5.79 14.48 2.54
CA LEU A 147 -5.18 13.20 2.86
C LEU A 147 -6.10 12.04 2.46
N PHE A 148 -5.55 11.03 1.80
CA PHE A 148 -6.14 9.70 1.67
C PHE A 148 -5.41 8.73 2.61
N LEU A 149 -6.18 8.02 3.44
CA LEU A 149 -5.67 7.03 4.37
C LEU A 149 -6.04 5.61 3.88
N LYS A 150 -5.03 4.77 3.72
CA LYS A 150 -5.17 3.34 3.41
C LYS A 150 -4.61 2.47 4.53
#